data_3ae42358f46bf7e346cf9f539d7c30d9
#
_entry.id   3ae42358f46bf7e346cf9f539d7c30d9
#
_cell.length_a   1.000
_cell.length_b   1.000
_cell.length_c   1.000
_cell.angle_alpha   90.00
_cell.angle_beta   90.00
_cell.angle_gamma   90.00
#
_symmetry.space_group_name_H-M   'P 1'
#
loop_
_entity.id
_entity.type
_entity.pdbx_description
1 polymer ?
#
loop_
_entity_poly.entity_id
_entity_poly.type
_entity_poly.pdbx_seq_one_letter_code
_entity_poly.pdbx_strand_id
1 'polypeptide(L)'
;MEYFPAPLEKLVEQFARLPGVGYKSAQRLAFYVLGLPRDQAAEFSQAILDAKDRVHTCPVCQNLTEGDGPCAICSSYKREKDTICVVAEPKDVIAMERTGEYNGLYHVLHGVISPMNRVGPDDLRIKELVERVAQGGVQEVIMATNPDTEGEATAMYLSLIHISEPTRHLRIS
;
A
#
# COMPACT_ATOMS: atom_id res chain seq x y z
N MET A 1 1.55 -32.86 23.85
CA MET A 1 2.16 -32.38 25.12
C MET A 1 2.31 -30.87 24.97
N GLU A 2 1.52 -30.11 25.73
CA GLU A 2 1.65 -28.66 25.79
C GLU A 2 2.86 -28.35 26.69
N TYR A 3 3.94 -27.91 26.09
CA TYR A 3 5.15 -27.54 26.83
C TYR A 3 5.11 -26.09 27.34
N PHE A 4 4.15 -25.29 26.90
CA PHE A 4 4.00 -23.88 27.27
C PHE A 4 2.71 -23.63 28.05
N PRO A 5 2.72 -22.68 29.00
CA PRO A 5 1.46 -22.16 29.56
C PRO A 5 0.55 -21.62 28.45
N ALA A 6 -0.74 -21.86 28.54
CA ALA A 6 -1.71 -21.49 27.52
C ALA A 6 -1.64 -20.03 27.02
N PRO A 7 -1.38 -19.00 27.86
CA PRO A 7 -1.21 -17.64 27.38
C PRO A 7 0.02 -17.46 26.47
N LEU A 8 1.14 -18.15 26.77
CA LEU A 8 2.35 -18.10 25.96
C LEU A 8 2.14 -18.81 24.60
N GLU A 9 1.45 -19.94 24.62
CA GLU A 9 1.11 -20.69 23.42
C GLU A 9 0.28 -19.83 22.46
N LYS A 10 -0.77 -19.16 22.95
CA LYS A 10 -1.57 -18.21 22.17
C LYS A 10 -0.72 -17.10 21.55
N LEU A 11 0.24 -16.57 22.28
CA LEU A 11 1.13 -15.51 21.75
C LEU A 11 2.02 -16.04 20.63
N VAL A 12 2.56 -17.26 20.80
CA VAL A 12 3.36 -17.96 19.75
C VAL A 12 2.50 -18.16 18.49
N GLU A 13 1.27 -18.62 18.65
CA GLU A 13 0.34 -18.80 17.53
C GLU A 13 0.07 -17.49 16.77
N GLN A 14 -0.12 -16.37 17.48
CA GLN A 14 -0.34 -15.07 16.82
C GLN A 14 0.90 -14.65 15.99
N PHE A 15 2.10 -14.80 16.53
CA PHE A 15 3.32 -14.52 15.76
C PHE A 15 3.52 -15.49 14.59
N ALA A 16 3.16 -16.76 14.72
CA ALA A 16 3.26 -17.75 13.65
C ALA A 16 2.29 -17.50 12.48
N ARG A 17 1.23 -16.70 12.68
CA ARG A 17 0.31 -16.27 11.62
C ARG A 17 0.89 -15.17 10.73
N LEU A 18 1.96 -14.50 11.18
CA LEU A 18 2.57 -13.43 10.38
C LEU A 18 3.30 -14.01 9.17
N PRO A 19 3.15 -13.42 7.97
CA PRO A 19 3.82 -13.87 6.76
C PRO A 19 5.34 -13.93 6.97
N GLY A 20 5.96 -15.03 6.57
CA GLY A 20 7.41 -15.21 6.70
C GLY A 20 7.90 -15.55 8.12
N VAL A 21 7.02 -15.64 9.11
CA VAL A 21 7.37 -16.03 10.46
C VAL A 21 7.10 -17.52 10.70
N GLY A 22 8.14 -18.33 10.67
CA GLY A 22 8.03 -19.74 11.03
C GLY A 22 7.88 -19.94 12.54
N TYR A 23 7.38 -21.11 12.95
CA TYR A 23 7.08 -21.44 14.35
C TYR A 23 8.26 -21.18 15.32
N LYS A 24 9.49 -21.54 14.91
CA LYS A 24 10.71 -21.30 15.72
C LYS A 24 10.98 -19.80 15.94
N SER A 25 10.73 -18.98 14.92
CA SER A 25 10.84 -17.52 15.04
C SER A 25 9.72 -16.94 15.89
N ALA A 26 8.51 -17.45 15.75
CA ALA A 26 7.36 -17.06 16.56
C ALA A 26 7.59 -17.31 18.05
N GLN A 27 8.14 -18.47 18.41
CA GLN A 27 8.56 -18.76 19.79
C GLN A 27 9.55 -17.73 20.32
N ARG A 28 10.60 -17.44 19.55
CA ARG A 28 11.62 -16.45 19.95
C ARG A 28 11.03 -15.06 20.17
N LEU A 29 10.10 -14.63 19.30
CA LEU A 29 9.39 -13.35 19.45
C LEU A 29 8.49 -13.34 20.68
N ALA A 30 7.76 -14.43 20.95
CA ALA A 30 6.92 -14.55 22.12
C ALA A 30 7.71 -14.49 23.43
N PHE A 31 8.85 -15.19 23.51
CA PHE A 31 9.75 -15.10 24.66
C PHE A 31 10.35 -13.70 24.84
N TYR A 32 10.68 -13.02 23.75
CA TYR A 32 11.15 -11.64 23.82
C TYR A 32 10.08 -10.72 24.44
N VAL A 33 8.83 -10.80 23.95
CA VAL A 33 7.72 -10.00 24.50
C VAL A 33 7.44 -10.35 25.95
N LEU A 34 7.52 -11.63 26.32
CA LEU A 34 7.37 -12.06 27.71
C LEU A 34 8.44 -11.47 28.65
N GLY A 35 9.65 -11.23 28.13
CA GLY A 35 10.75 -10.61 28.86
C GLY A 35 10.67 -9.08 28.98
N LEU A 36 9.76 -8.43 28.23
CA LEU A 36 9.58 -6.98 28.32
C LEU A 36 8.92 -6.58 29.66
N PRO A 37 9.23 -5.37 30.16
CA PRO A 37 8.41 -4.73 31.19
C PRO A 37 6.95 -4.62 30.73
N ARG A 38 6.01 -4.67 31.68
CA ARG A 38 4.58 -4.69 31.36
C ARG A 38 4.12 -3.45 30.60
N ASP A 39 4.69 -2.28 30.90
CA ASP A 39 4.43 -1.02 30.23
C ASP A 39 4.85 -1.05 28.74
N GLN A 40 6.03 -1.58 28.44
CA GLN A 40 6.50 -1.75 27.07
C GLN A 40 5.68 -2.78 26.28
N ALA A 41 5.26 -3.87 26.91
CA ALA A 41 4.38 -4.84 26.29
C ALA A 41 2.99 -4.24 26.01
N ALA A 42 2.47 -3.39 26.90
CA ALA A 42 1.22 -2.66 26.69
C ALA A 42 1.34 -1.63 25.57
N GLU A 43 2.43 -0.87 25.51
CA GLU A 43 2.72 0.07 24.42
C GLU A 43 2.78 -0.63 23.06
N PHE A 44 3.47 -1.77 22.98
CA PHE A 44 3.54 -2.58 21.76
C PHE A 44 2.14 -3.05 21.30
N SER A 45 1.34 -3.56 22.24
CA SER A 45 -0.04 -3.96 21.97
C SER A 45 -0.90 -2.80 21.50
N GLN A 46 -0.78 -1.63 22.14
CA GLN A 46 -1.53 -0.44 21.77
C GLN A 46 -1.13 0.09 20.39
N ALA A 47 0.17 0.06 20.05
CA ALA A 47 0.63 0.49 18.73
C ALA A 47 0.01 -0.34 17.59
N ILE A 48 -0.23 -1.64 17.80
CA ILE A 48 -0.92 -2.50 16.83
C ILE A 48 -2.38 -2.03 16.65
N LEU A 49 -3.08 -1.78 17.74
CA LEU A 49 -4.47 -1.33 17.71
C LEU A 49 -4.59 0.06 17.09
N ASP A 50 -3.75 1.00 17.51
CA ASP A 50 -3.73 2.37 16.97
C ASP A 50 -3.48 2.39 15.48
N ALA A 51 -2.52 1.58 15.00
CA ALA A 51 -2.28 1.47 13.56
C ALA A 51 -3.50 0.91 12.81
N LYS A 52 -4.19 -0.07 13.39
CA LYS A 52 -5.37 -0.67 12.78
C LYS A 52 -6.58 0.27 12.76
N ASP A 53 -6.74 1.07 13.81
CA ASP A 53 -7.92 1.93 14.01
C ASP A 53 -7.77 3.31 13.35
N ARG A 54 -6.53 3.82 13.21
CA ARG A 54 -6.26 5.20 12.77
C ARG A 54 -5.69 5.31 11.36
N VAL A 55 -5.12 4.22 10.81
CA VAL A 55 -4.58 4.24 9.45
C VAL A 55 -5.67 3.81 8.47
N HIS A 56 -6.05 4.74 7.60
CA HIS A 56 -7.08 4.56 6.58
C HIS A 56 -6.49 4.74 5.17
N THR A 57 -7.32 4.51 4.18
CA THR A 57 -6.98 4.77 2.78
C THR A 57 -7.39 6.18 2.41
N CYS A 58 -6.47 6.96 1.85
CA CYS A 58 -6.75 8.31 1.35
C CYS A 58 -7.84 8.26 0.27
N PRO A 59 -8.93 9.04 0.40
CA PRO A 59 -10.03 8.98 -0.56
C PRO A 59 -9.65 9.49 -1.96
N VAL A 60 -8.52 10.20 -2.09
CA VAL A 60 -8.07 10.77 -3.38
C VAL A 60 -7.09 9.86 -4.11
N CYS A 61 -6.03 9.41 -3.43
CA CYS A 61 -4.92 8.70 -4.09
C CYS A 61 -4.80 7.24 -3.67
N GLN A 62 -5.65 6.76 -2.79
CA GLN A 62 -5.65 5.40 -2.25
C GLN A 62 -4.38 5.04 -1.45
N ASN A 63 -3.49 5.99 -1.15
CA ASN A 63 -2.36 5.80 -0.24
C ASN A 63 -2.83 5.78 1.22
N LEU A 64 -1.96 5.42 2.13
CA LEU A 64 -2.26 5.44 3.57
C LEU A 64 -2.33 6.89 4.10
N THR A 65 -3.28 7.13 4.99
CA THR A 65 -3.47 8.41 5.68
C THR A 65 -3.89 8.16 7.13
N GLU A 66 -3.68 9.13 8.00
CA GLU A 66 -4.27 9.13 9.33
C GLU A 66 -5.64 9.85 9.26
N GLY A 67 -6.70 9.14 9.65
CA GLY A 67 -8.06 9.66 9.59
C GLY A 67 -8.70 9.57 8.18
N ASP A 68 -9.88 10.18 8.03
CA ASP A 68 -10.76 10.01 6.86
C ASP A 68 -10.49 11.02 5.73
N GLY A 69 -9.56 11.94 5.92
CA GLY A 69 -9.24 13.00 4.97
C GLY A 69 -8.17 12.63 3.94
N PRO A 70 -7.92 13.54 2.96
CA PRO A 70 -6.81 13.39 2.04
C PRO A 70 -5.46 13.33 2.77
N CYS A 71 -4.54 12.48 2.29
CA CYS A 71 -3.19 12.36 2.84
C CYS A 71 -2.38 13.66 2.66
N ALA A 72 -1.25 13.76 3.37
CA ALA A 72 -0.38 14.93 3.34
C ALA A 72 0.10 15.30 1.92
N ILE A 73 0.30 14.31 1.05
CA ILE A 73 0.70 14.54 -0.35
C ILE A 73 -0.45 15.18 -1.14
N CYS A 74 -1.66 14.63 -1.05
CA CYS A 74 -2.83 15.17 -1.76
C CYS A 74 -3.27 16.54 -1.26
N SER A 75 -3.07 16.82 0.03
CA SER A 75 -3.40 18.10 0.65
C SER A 75 -2.34 19.20 0.41
N SER A 76 -1.15 18.83 -0.08
CA SER A 76 -0.07 19.78 -0.28
C SER A 76 -0.34 20.71 -1.46
N TYR A 77 -0.21 22.01 -1.22
CA TYR A 77 -0.28 23.04 -2.26
C TYR A 77 1.02 23.15 -3.10
N LYS A 78 2.09 22.51 -2.64
CA LYS A 78 3.40 22.52 -3.31
C LYS A 78 3.52 21.48 -4.41
N ARG A 79 2.58 20.53 -4.48
CA ARG A 79 2.61 19.43 -5.44
C ARG A 79 2.00 19.85 -6.78
N GLU A 80 2.61 19.38 -7.84
CA GLU A 80 2.07 19.46 -9.20
C GLU A 80 0.86 18.53 -9.31
N LYS A 81 -0.28 19.09 -9.73
CA LYS A 81 -1.56 18.36 -9.72
C LYS A 81 -1.92 17.78 -11.07
N ASP A 82 -1.17 18.11 -12.08
CA ASP A 82 -1.36 17.68 -13.48
C ASP A 82 -0.65 16.36 -13.81
N THR A 83 0.21 15.87 -12.90
CA THR A 83 0.94 14.61 -13.08
C THR A 83 0.62 13.63 -11.97
N ILE A 84 0.25 12.40 -12.33
CA ILE A 84 -0.03 11.29 -11.40
C ILE A 84 0.94 10.15 -11.66
N CYS A 85 1.67 9.73 -10.63
CA CYS A 85 2.47 8.51 -10.63
C CYS A 85 1.65 7.36 -10.04
N VAL A 86 1.38 6.34 -10.84
CA VAL A 86 0.62 5.15 -10.48
C VAL A 86 1.58 4.06 -10.00
N VAL A 87 1.37 3.60 -8.78
CA VAL A 87 2.20 2.58 -8.13
C VAL A 87 1.33 1.41 -7.65
N ALA A 88 1.96 0.24 -7.46
CA ALA A 88 1.26 -0.95 -7.02
C ALA A 88 0.87 -0.89 -5.53
N GLU A 89 1.78 -0.47 -4.67
CA GLU A 89 1.59 -0.54 -3.21
C GLU A 89 1.97 0.76 -2.49
N PRO A 90 1.44 1.02 -1.29
CA PRO A 90 1.81 2.19 -0.49
C PRO A 90 3.31 2.31 -0.18
N LYS A 91 4.02 1.18 -0.07
CA LYS A 91 5.47 1.17 0.16
C LYS A 91 6.26 1.81 -0.99
N ASP A 92 5.72 1.73 -2.23
CA ASP A 92 6.36 2.29 -3.42
C ASP A 92 6.32 3.83 -3.38
N VAL A 93 5.21 4.41 -2.88
CA VAL A 93 5.12 5.85 -2.60
C VAL A 93 6.23 6.28 -1.64
N ILE A 94 6.43 5.51 -0.55
CA ILE A 94 7.46 5.82 0.45
C ILE A 94 8.87 5.75 -0.18
N ALA A 95 9.10 4.77 -1.04
CA ALA A 95 10.38 4.63 -1.73
C ALA A 95 10.66 5.83 -2.65
N MET A 96 9.67 6.25 -3.44
CA MET A 96 9.79 7.40 -4.34
C MET A 96 9.94 8.73 -3.58
N GLU A 97 9.17 8.95 -2.53
CA GLU A 97 9.29 10.16 -1.69
C GLU A 97 10.67 10.31 -1.05
N ARG A 98 11.34 9.19 -0.74
CA ARG A 98 12.71 9.22 -0.21
C ARG A 98 13.73 9.74 -1.20
N THR A 99 13.49 9.65 -2.51
CA THR A 99 14.40 10.21 -3.51
C THR A 99 14.34 11.73 -3.57
N GLY A 100 13.18 12.32 -3.24
CA GLY A 100 12.94 13.77 -3.32
C GLY A 100 12.90 14.33 -4.74
N GLU A 101 12.93 13.49 -5.77
CA GLU A 101 13.00 13.91 -7.18
C GLU A 101 11.62 14.06 -7.82
N TYR A 102 10.57 13.46 -7.26
CA TYR A 102 9.22 13.53 -7.80
C TYR A 102 8.35 14.51 -7.03
N ASN A 103 7.71 15.45 -7.72
CA ASN A 103 6.89 16.49 -7.13
C ASN A 103 5.40 16.42 -7.51
N GLY A 104 4.99 15.42 -8.28
CA GLY A 104 3.60 15.20 -8.66
C GLY A 104 2.78 14.49 -7.58
N LEU A 105 1.59 14.03 -7.98
CA LEU A 105 0.69 13.26 -7.14
C LEU A 105 0.85 11.76 -7.39
N TYR A 106 0.37 10.93 -6.46
CA TYR A 106 0.37 9.47 -6.61
C TYR A 106 -1.05 8.92 -6.74
N HIS A 107 -1.12 7.68 -7.23
CA HIS A 107 -2.28 6.81 -7.10
C HIS A 107 -1.82 5.38 -6.82
N VAL A 108 -2.37 4.78 -5.76
CA VAL A 108 -1.98 3.43 -5.32
C VAL A 108 -3.06 2.44 -5.75
N LEU A 109 -2.67 1.41 -6.50
CA LEU A 109 -3.59 0.39 -7.00
C LEU A 109 -3.96 -0.68 -5.97
N HIS A 110 -3.16 -0.85 -4.92
CA HIS A 110 -3.23 -1.94 -3.94
C HIS A 110 -3.02 -3.34 -4.54
N GLY A 111 -2.15 -3.44 -5.54
CA GLY A 111 -1.74 -4.69 -6.18
C GLY A 111 -1.47 -4.50 -7.68
N VAL A 112 -1.37 -5.63 -8.35
CA VAL A 112 -1.21 -5.75 -9.81
C VAL A 112 -2.17 -6.80 -10.34
N ILE A 113 -2.52 -6.72 -11.62
CA ILE A 113 -3.33 -7.75 -12.30
C ILE A 113 -2.52 -9.05 -12.32
N SER A 114 -3.04 -10.08 -11.65
CA SER A 114 -2.39 -11.39 -11.52
C SER A 114 -3.42 -12.50 -11.72
N PRO A 115 -3.55 -13.03 -12.94
CA PRO A 115 -4.46 -14.14 -13.21
C PRO A 115 -4.13 -15.40 -12.40
N MET A 116 -2.85 -15.63 -12.11
CA MET A 116 -2.41 -16.78 -11.29
C MET A 116 -2.89 -16.67 -9.85
N ASN A 117 -2.95 -15.44 -9.31
CA ASN A 117 -3.44 -15.15 -7.97
C ASN A 117 -4.93 -14.77 -7.95
N ARG A 118 -5.62 -14.87 -9.09
CA ARG A 118 -7.03 -14.49 -9.28
C ARG A 118 -7.32 -13.04 -8.95
N VAL A 119 -6.36 -12.14 -9.19
CA VAL A 119 -6.52 -10.69 -9.05
C VAL A 119 -6.85 -10.11 -10.41
N GLY A 120 -8.06 -9.60 -10.55
CA GLY A 120 -8.54 -8.91 -11.74
C GLY A 120 -8.49 -7.39 -11.59
N PRO A 121 -8.84 -6.64 -12.66
CA PRO A 121 -8.89 -5.18 -12.61
C PRO A 121 -9.87 -4.64 -11.57
N ASP A 122 -10.98 -5.35 -11.31
CA ASP A 122 -12.01 -4.95 -10.35
C ASP A 122 -11.59 -5.13 -8.88
N ASP A 123 -10.53 -5.91 -8.63
CA ASP A 123 -9.95 -6.08 -7.30
C ASP A 123 -8.97 -4.95 -6.95
N LEU A 124 -8.61 -4.13 -7.93
CA LEU A 124 -7.64 -3.03 -7.80
C LEU A 124 -8.34 -1.66 -7.80
N ARG A 125 -7.63 -0.63 -7.36
CA ARG A 125 -8.12 0.75 -7.33
C ARG A 125 -8.00 1.45 -8.69
N ILE A 126 -8.31 0.73 -9.76
CA ILE A 126 -8.25 1.22 -11.14
C ILE A 126 -9.44 2.15 -11.43
N LYS A 127 -10.62 1.80 -10.95
CA LYS A 127 -11.83 2.60 -11.13
C LYS A 127 -11.66 4.01 -10.57
N GLU A 128 -11.13 4.12 -9.37
CA GLU A 128 -10.86 5.40 -8.70
C GLU A 128 -9.82 6.23 -9.45
N LEU A 129 -8.83 5.59 -10.09
CA LEU A 129 -7.88 6.28 -10.96
C LEU A 129 -8.57 6.86 -12.18
N VAL A 130 -9.39 6.07 -12.88
CA VAL A 130 -10.10 6.50 -14.07
C VAL A 130 -11.06 7.64 -13.74
N GLU A 131 -11.84 7.53 -12.68
CA GLU A 131 -12.75 8.59 -12.22
C GLU A 131 -11.97 9.88 -11.89
N ARG A 132 -10.82 9.77 -11.25
CA ARG A 132 -9.97 10.92 -10.91
C ARG A 132 -9.42 11.61 -12.14
N VAL A 133 -8.97 10.87 -13.14
CA VAL A 133 -8.48 11.43 -14.41
C VAL A 133 -9.62 12.05 -15.22
N ALA A 134 -10.79 11.42 -15.24
CA ALA A 134 -11.99 11.93 -15.92
C ALA A 134 -12.52 13.25 -15.34
N GLN A 135 -12.24 13.58 -14.07
CA GLN A 135 -12.56 14.88 -13.48
C GLN A 135 -11.77 16.02 -14.11
N GLY A 136 -10.72 15.74 -14.86
CA GLY A 136 -9.89 16.70 -15.57
C GLY A 136 -8.76 17.30 -14.73
N GLY A 137 -7.87 18.03 -15.40
CA GLY A 137 -6.69 18.66 -14.78
C GLY A 137 -5.45 17.77 -14.79
N VAL A 138 -5.56 16.48 -15.07
CA VAL A 138 -4.44 15.55 -15.21
C VAL A 138 -3.96 15.57 -16.65
N GLN A 139 -2.68 15.86 -16.88
CA GLN A 139 -2.06 15.92 -18.19
C GLN A 139 -1.17 14.71 -18.46
N GLU A 140 -0.60 14.12 -17.40
CA GLU A 140 0.30 12.99 -17.51
C GLU A 140 0.02 11.95 -16.41
N VAL A 141 0.04 10.68 -16.82
CA VAL A 141 -0.01 9.54 -15.90
C VAL A 141 1.24 8.69 -16.13
N ILE A 142 2.08 8.60 -15.10
CA ILE A 142 3.31 7.81 -15.12
C ILE A 142 3.02 6.44 -14.51
N MET A 143 3.25 5.38 -15.27
CA MET A 143 3.09 4.01 -14.76
C MET A 143 4.40 3.56 -14.11
N ALA A 144 4.40 3.44 -12.79
CA ALA A 144 5.53 3.00 -11.98
C ALA A 144 5.20 1.71 -11.21
N THR A 145 4.58 0.76 -11.91
CA THR A 145 4.41 -0.61 -11.43
C THR A 145 5.74 -1.37 -11.55
N ASN A 146 5.86 -2.50 -10.82
CA ASN A 146 7.10 -3.29 -10.88
C ASN A 146 7.42 -3.73 -12.30
N PRO A 147 8.73 -3.82 -12.67
CA PRO A 147 9.17 -4.28 -13.99
C PRO A 147 9.15 -5.82 -14.07
N ASP A 148 8.03 -6.42 -13.70
CA ASP A 148 7.73 -7.83 -13.83
C ASP A 148 6.51 -8.03 -14.75
N THR A 149 6.24 -9.28 -15.12
CA THR A 149 5.16 -9.61 -16.06
C THR A 149 3.78 -9.09 -15.60
N GLU A 150 3.51 -9.12 -14.30
CA GLU A 150 2.22 -8.69 -13.74
C GLU A 150 2.12 -7.16 -13.71
N GLY A 151 3.20 -6.48 -13.37
CA GLY A 151 3.27 -5.01 -13.38
C GLY A 151 3.20 -4.44 -14.79
N GLU A 152 3.89 -5.06 -15.77
CA GLU A 152 3.81 -4.69 -17.18
C GLU A 152 2.40 -4.93 -17.76
N ALA A 153 1.77 -6.06 -17.45
CA ALA A 153 0.40 -6.35 -17.87
C ALA A 153 -0.59 -5.33 -17.28
N THR A 154 -0.37 -4.92 -16.03
CA THR A 154 -1.19 -3.88 -15.37
C THR A 154 -1.02 -2.53 -16.05
N ALA A 155 0.22 -2.12 -16.34
CA ALA A 155 0.50 -0.88 -17.06
C ALA A 155 -0.10 -0.88 -18.46
N MET A 156 0.00 -1.99 -19.19
CA MET A 156 -0.61 -2.15 -20.50
C MET A 156 -2.14 -2.05 -20.43
N TYR A 157 -2.78 -2.72 -19.47
CA TYR A 157 -4.22 -2.63 -19.27
C TYR A 157 -4.67 -1.19 -19.02
N LEU A 158 -3.99 -0.47 -18.12
CA LEU A 158 -4.27 0.93 -17.83
C LEU A 158 -4.10 1.82 -19.04
N SER A 159 -3.10 1.57 -19.89
CA SER A 159 -2.90 2.32 -21.13
C SER A 159 -4.03 2.13 -22.15
N LEU A 160 -4.61 0.93 -22.19
CA LEU A 160 -5.71 0.61 -23.10
C LEU A 160 -7.03 1.26 -22.70
N ILE A 161 -7.36 1.31 -21.42
CA ILE A 161 -8.60 1.96 -20.94
C ILE A 161 -8.55 3.48 -21.03
N HIS A 162 -7.36 4.07 -21.16
CA HIS A 162 -7.15 5.53 -21.33
C HIS A 162 -7.31 5.99 -22.78
N ILE A 163 -7.26 5.08 -23.78
CA ILE A 163 -7.31 5.38 -25.21
C ILE A 163 -8.69 5.86 -25.66
N SER A 164 -9.74 5.76 -24.85
CA SER A 164 -11.06 6.26 -25.21
C SER A 164 -11.24 7.78 -25.03
N GLU A 165 -10.23 8.52 -24.55
CA GLU A 165 -10.22 9.99 -24.60
C GLU A 165 -8.86 10.54 -25.09
N PRO A 166 -8.85 11.54 -26.01
CA PRO A 166 -7.63 11.99 -26.67
C PRO A 166 -6.84 12.95 -25.80
N THR A 167 -5.86 12.49 -25.03
CA THR A 167 -4.78 13.37 -24.55
C THR A 167 -3.50 12.60 -24.19
N ARG A 168 -2.51 12.80 -25.05
CA ARG A 168 -1.05 12.90 -24.87
C ARG A 168 -0.31 11.97 -23.90
N HIS A 169 0.50 11.12 -24.53
CA HIS A 169 1.80 10.59 -24.10
C HIS A 169 1.93 9.90 -22.76
N LEU A 170 1.76 8.57 -22.79
CA LEU A 170 2.32 7.66 -21.82
C LEU A 170 3.85 7.62 -22.01
N ARG A 171 4.59 7.98 -20.98
CA ARG A 171 6.01 7.66 -20.88
C ARG A 171 6.16 6.44 -19.97
N ILE A 172 6.60 5.34 -20.56
CA ILE A 172 7.06 4.15 -19.83
C ILE A 172 8.55 4.37 -19.61
N SER A 173 8.99 4.42 -18.38
CA SER A 173 10.41 4.40 -18.01
C SER A 173 10.72 3.20 -17.16
#